data_82c523121612bcff19e90a0687ec3214
#
_entry.id   82c523121612bcff19e90a0687ec3214
#
_cell.length_a   1.000
_cell.length_b   1.000
_cell.length_c   1.000
_cell.angle_alpha   90.00
_cell.angle_beta   90.00
_cell.angle_gamma   90.00
#
_symmetry.space_group_name_H-M   'P 1'
#
loop_
_entity.id
_entity.type
_entity.pdbx_description
1 polymer ?
#
loop_
_entity_poly.entity_id
_entity_poly.type
_entity_poly.pdbx_seq_one_letter_code
_entity_poly.pdbx_strand_id
1 'polypeptide(L)'
;MMNKQITKDEVLYSKQYLFIKGFAMAKGFVNTLKALPVAQKLHDGQYRKGTTIVNGLEVTLPYLCHPLKVCSTLIALNLPMTDHELDLLYATALLHDVIEDGNFKDSDTELITDFGIDPEIYKLVKVLSKRSGLSQNELAVYFEEISHNKITALVKLSDRSHNVEDLYVFKNMHKYVAETRDFIYPMARNVKLTWPELSNGITILKSKIVSLTEAQEVIMEMYEQKIETLQNQLLQAQSK
;
A
#
# COMPACT_ATOMS: atom_id res chain seq x y z
N MET A 1 7.24 22.58 29.43
CA MET A 1 7.07 21.65 28.30
C MET A 1 6.06 20.60 28.76
N MET A 2 4.86 20.58 28.16
CA MET A 2 3.87 19.52 28.45
C MET A 2 4.46 18.19 27.93
N ASN A 3 4.66 17.20 28.80
CA ASN A 3 4.92 15.83 28.37
C ASN A 3 3.73 15.33 27.55
N LYS A 4 3.85 15.36 26.22
CA LYS A 4 2.85 14.74 25.34
C LYS A 4 2.85 13.24 25.66
N GLN A 5 1.74 12.73 26.21
CA GLN A 5 1.58 11.31 26.48
C GLN A 5 1.50 10.59 25.12
N ILE A 6 2.43 9.67 24.85
CA ILE A 6 2.43 8.87 23.61
C ILE A 6 1.24 7.92 23.66
N THR A 7 0.41 7.95 22.62
CA THR A 7 -0.74 7.03 22.50
C THR A 7 -0.27 5.62 22.14
N LYS A 8 -1.15 4.62 22.39
CA LYS A 8 -0.89 3.22 22.00
C LYS A 8 -0.63 3.11 20.49
N ASP A 9 -1.38 3.84 19.69
CA ASP A 9 -1.26 3.84 18.23
C ASP A 9 0.06 4.47 17.77
N GLU A 10 0.50 5.57 18.38
CA GLU A 10 1.80 6.17 18.10
C GLU A 10 2.96 5.20 18.38
N VAL A 11 2.85 4.31 19.36
CA VAL A 11 3.86 3.27 19.62
C VAL A 11 3.95 2.28 18.46
N LEU A 12 2.81 1.90 17.85
CA LEU A 12 2.76 0.90 16.78
C LEU A 12 3.48 1.34 15.50
N TYR A 13 3.42 2.64 15.16
CA TYR A 13 4.06 3.14 13.94
C TYR A 13 5.31 4.01 14.17
N SER A 14 5.62 4.36 15.41
CA SER A 14 6.68 5.34 15.73
C SER A 14 8.05 4.98 15.15
N LYS A 15 8.45 3.72 15.19
CA LYS A 15 9.76 3.28 14.67
C LYS A 15 9.90 3.56 13.17
N GLN A 16 8.89 3.20 12.38
CA GLN A 16 8.91 3.45 10.93
C GLN A 16 8.83 4.94 10.61
N TYR A 17 7.96 5.67 11.31
CA TYR A 17 7.84 7.12 11.18
C TYR A 17 9.18 7.83 11.44
N LEU A 18 9.84 7.50 12.56
CA LEU A 18 11.13 8.09 12.92
C LEU A 18 12.24 7.67 11.96
N PHE A 19 12.24 6.43 11.48
CA PHE A 19 13.18 5.97 10.46
C PHE A 19 13.06 6.80 9.18
N ILE A 20 11.84 6.93 8.61
CA ILE A 20 11.61 7.69 7.38
C ILE A 20 11.96 9.17 7.61
N LYS A 21 11.55 9.75 8.74
CA LYS A 21 11.86 11.13 9.09
C LYS A 21 13.38 11.37 9.16
N GLY A 22 14.12 10.52 9.88
CA GLY A 22 15.56 10.61 9.99
C GLY A 22 16.28 10.47 8.65
N PHE A 23 15.85 9.49 7.83
CA PHE A 23 16.35 9.30 6.48
C PHE A 23 16.13 10.55 5.60
N ALA A 24 14.89 11.07 5.57
CA ALA A 24 14.54 12.26 4.78
C ALA A 24 15.31 13.51 5.24
N MET A 25 15.51 13.68 6.56
CA MET A 25 16.34 14.77 7.09
C MET A 25 17.80 14.65 6.65
N ALA A 26 18.37 13.45 6.71
CA ALA A 26 19.76 13.21 6.29
C ALA A 26 19.98 13.45 4.79
N LYS A 27 18.96 13.21 3.97
CA LYS A 27 18.97 13.42 2.51
C LYS A 27 18.52 14.82 2.06
N GLY A 28 17.93 15.62 2.94
CA GLY A 28 17.33 16.89 2.58
C GLY A 28 16.02 16.77 1.78
N PHE A 29 15.28 15.67 1.93
CA PHE A 29 14.03 15.37 1.21
C PHE A 29 12.85 16.14 1.81
N VAL A 30 12.65 17.35 1.30
CA VAL A 30 11.67 18.32 1.83
C VAL A 30 10.23 17.85 1.62
N ASN A 31 9.93 17.25 0.47
CA ASN A 31 8.58 16.75 0.17
C ASN A 31 8.21 15.56 1.04
N THR A 32 9.14 14.62 1.24
CA THR A 32 8.95 13.49 2.16
C THR A 32 8.70 13.98 3.60
N LEU A 33 9.47 14.98 4.07
CA LEU A 33 9.29 15.57 5.40
C LEU A 33 7.93 16.26 5.56
N LYS A 34 7.41 16.90 4.51
CA LYS A 34 6.06 17.49 4.50
C LYS A 34 4.97 16.44 4.47
N ALA A 35 5.13 15.38 3.65
CA ALA A 35 4.14 14.32 3.47
C ALA A 35 3.89 13.50 4.75
N LEU A 36 4.92 13.27 5.58
CA LEU A 36 4.80 12.48 6.81
C LEU A 36 3.71 12.96 7.77
N PRO A 37 3.71 14.22 8.26
CA PRO A 37 2.67 14.71 9.16
C PRO A 37 1.31 14.82 8.48
N VAL A 38 1.26 15.05 7.16
CA VAL A 38 0.02 15.10 6.39
C VAL A 38 -0.63 13.72 6.34
N ALA A 39 0.13 12.67 5.99
CA ALA A 39 -0.37 11.30 6.02
C ALA A 39 -0.87 10.91 7.42
N GLN A 40 -0.12 11.26 8.48
CA GLN A 40 -0.54 11.01 9.86
C GLN A 40 -1.86 11.70 10.20
N LYS A 41 -2.04 12.97 9.81
CA LYS A 41 -3.25 13.74 10.09
C LYS A 41 -4.46 13.21 9.32
N LEU A 42 -4.28 12.84 8.05
CA LEU A 42 -5.38 12.43 7.18
C LEU A 42 -5.86 10.99 7.43
N HIS A 43 -5.01 10.15 8.00
CA HIS A 43 -5.36 8.79 8.43
C HIS A 43 -5.59 8.68 9.95
N ASP A 44 -5.71 9.80 10.65
CA ASP A 44 -6.00 9.80 12.09
C ASP A 44 -7.35 9.13 12.40
N GLY A 45 -7.36 8.23 13.38
CA GLY A 45 -8.55 7.45 13.75
C GLY A 45 -8.95 6.36 12.75
N GLN A 46 -8.20 6.13 11.67
CA GLN A 46 -8.43 5.04 10.72
C GLN A 46 -7.59 3.82 11.08
N TYR A 47 -8.14 2.63 10.81
CA TYR A 47 -7.51 1.35 11.11
C TYR A 47 -7.52 0.40 9.92
N ARG A 48 -6.49 -0.47 9.84
CA ARG A 48 -6.43 -1.58 8.86
C ARG A 48 -7.55 -2.58 9.14
N LYS A 49 -8.05 -3.21 8.08
CA LYS A 49 -9.01 -4.32 8.21
C LYS A 49 -8.27 -5.56 8.73
N GLY A 50 -8.85 -6.19 9.76
CA GLY A 50 -8.24 -7.35 10.42
C GLY A 50 -7.35 -6.97 11.60
N THR A 51 -6.79 -7.99 12.23
CA THR A 51 -5.93 -7.89 13.41
C THR A 51 -4.59 -8.57 13.12
N THR A 52 -3.57 -8.18 13.86
CA THR A 52 -2.25 -8.79 13.83
C THR A 52 -1.75 -9.05 15.26
N ILE A 53 -0.73 -9.90 15.40
CA ILE A 53 -0.12 -10.18 16.69
C ILE A 53 1.12 -9.30 16.90
N VAL A 54 1.10 -8.46 17.90
CA VAL A 54 2.24 -7.65 18.33
C VAL A 54 2.57 -8.00 19.77
N ASN A 55 3.77 -8.51 20.00
CA ASN A 55 4.23 -8.97 21.32
C ASN A 55 3.25 -9.95 22.02
N GLY A 56 2.65 -10.86 21.25
CA GLY A 56 1.69 -11.85 21.77
C GLY A 56 0.28 -11.32 22.01
N LEU A 57 0.01 -10.06 21.69
CA LEU A 57 -1.31 -9.45 21.80
C LEU A 57 -1.94 -9.23 20.41
N GLU A 58 -3.22 -9.57 20.28
CA GLU A 58 -3.98 -9.23 19.09
C GLU A 58 -4.30 -7.73 19.08
N VAL A 59 -3.93 -7.06 17.99
CA VAL A 59 -4.12 -5.62 17.84
C VAL A 59 -4.62 -5.28 16.44
N THR A 60 -5.45 -4.27 16.33
CA THR A 60 -5.78 -3.63 15.06
C THR A 60 -4.76 -2.52 14.80
N LEU A 61 -4.14 -2.53 13.62
CA LEU A 61 -3.10 -1.55 13.28
C LEU A 61 -3.74 -0.24 12.81
N PRO A 62 -3.22 0.92 13.26
CA PRO A 62 -3.55 2.21 12.65
C PRO A 62 -3.28 2.17 11.15
N TYR A 63 -4.16 2.81 10.35
CA TYR A 63 -4.01 2.81 8.89
C TYR A 63 -2.66 3.36 8.44
N LEU A 64 -2.13 4.35 9.14
CA LEU A 64 -0.83 4.96 8.87
C LEU A 64 0.32 3.95 8.77
N CYS A 65 0.23 2.78 9.45
CA CYS A 65 1.23 1.72 9.32
C CYS A 65 1.42 1.27 7.86
N HIS A 66 0.35 1.33 7.04
CA HIS A 66 0.41 0.93 5.64
C HIS A 66 1.28 1.87 4.78
N PRO A 67 0.98 3.17 4.63
CA PRO A 67 1.82 4.05 3.82
C PRO A 67 3.25 4.17 4.33
N LEU A 68 3.47 4.08 5.65
CA LEU A 68 4.84 4.02 6.19
C LEU A 68 5.57 2.75 5.76
N LYS A 69 4.91 1.59 5.72
CA LYS A 69 5.48 0.33 5.25
C LYS A 69 5.80 0.39 3.75
N VAL A 70 4.87 0.92 2.93
CA VAL A 70 5.08 1.13 1.49
C VAL A 70 6.30 2.00 1.24
N CYS A 71 6.39 3.15 1.92
CA CYS A 71 7.53 4.07 1.80
C CYS A 71 8.85 3.43 2.26
N SER A 72 8.88 2.78 3.44
CA SER A 72 10.10 2.15 3.95
C SER A 72 10.60 1.00 3.08
N THR A 73 9.69 0.27 2.43
CA THR A 73 10.04 -0.75 1.43
C THR A 73 10.76 -0.13 0.25
N LEU A 74 10.25 0.98 -0.30
CA LEU A 74 10.89 1.70 -1.42
C LEU A 74 12.25 2.28 -1.03
N ILE A 75 12.41 2.81 0.19
CA ILE A 75 13.72 3.26 0.71
C ILE A 75 14.72 2.10 0.74
N ALA A 76 14.30 0.93 1.21
CA ALA A 76 15.17 -0.24 1.31
C ALA A 76 15.64 -0.79 -0.04
N LEU A 77 14.94 -0.51 -1.14
CA LEU A 77 15.33 -0.93 -2.48
C LEU A 77 16.54 -0.18 -3.02
N ASN A 78 16.90 0.96 -2.45
CA ASN A 78 18.02 1.81 -2.92
C ASN A 78 18.03 2.00 -4.44
N LEU A 79 16.95 2.52 -4.99
CA LEU A 79 16.71 2.63 -6.42
C LEU A 79 17.69 3.64 -7.07
N PRO A 80 18.17 3.36 -8.29
CA PRO A 80 19.07 4.24 -9.04
C PRO A 80 18.29 5.41 -9.69
N MET A 81 17.76 6.30 -8.84
CA MET A 81 17.01 7.49 -9.21
C MET A 81 17.71 8.74 -8.63
N THR A 82 17.45 9.90 -9.23
CA THR A 82 17.96 11.15 -8.67
C THR A 82 17.33 11.46 -7.31
N ASP A 83 18.02 12.25 -6.48
CA ASP A 83 17.50 12.64 -5.16
C ASP A 83 16.14 13.35 -5.25
N HIS A 84 15.89 14.14 -6.31
CA HIS A 84 14.60 14.75 -6.57
C HIS A 84 13.50 13.71 -6.85
N GLU A 85 13.77 12.76 -7.73
CA GLU A 85 12.82 11.68 -8.03
C GLU A 85 12.55 10.77 -6.81
N LEU A 86 13.56 10.53 -5.98
CA LEU A 86 13.40 9.78 -4.73
C LEU A 86 12.54 10.54 -3.72
N ASP A 87 12.71 11.86 -3.59
CA ASP A 87 11.87 12.67 -2.71
C ASP A 87 10.40 12.69 -3.17
N LEU A 88 10.16 12.81 -4.48
CA LEU A 88 8.81 12.65 -5.06
C LEU A 88 8.24 11.24 -4.81
N LEU A 89 9.03 10.20 -5.01
CA LEU A 89 8.63 8.79 -4.83
C LEU A 89 8.17 8.53 -3.39
N TYR A 90 8.98 8.93 -2.41
CA TYR A 90 8.67 8.67 -1.00
C TYR A 90 7.52 9.52 -0.49
N ALA A 91 7.41 10.78 -0.92
CA ALA A 91 6.26 11.62 -0.60
C ALA A 91 4.97 11.06 -1.22
N THR A 92 5.02 10.62 -2.48
CA THR A 92 3.88 9.97 -3.15
C THR A 92 3.49 8.66 -2.43
N ALA A 93 4.47 7.85 -2.01
CA ALA A 93 4.22 6.62 -1.26
C ALA A 93 3.53 6.87 0.09
N LEU A 94 3.88 7.96 0.78
CA LEU A 94 3.23 8.34 2.04
C LEU A 94 1.79 8.81 1.86
N LEU A 95 1.46 9.38 0.70
CA LEU A 95 0.17 10.02 0.42
C LEU A 95 -0.72 9.21 -0.54
N HIS A 96 -0.31 8.03 -1.01
CA HIS A 96 -0.96 7.33 -2.13
C HIS A 96 -2.43 7.00 -1.91
N ASP A 97 -2.86 6.77 -0.66
CA ASP A 97 -4.24 6.42 -0.29
C ASP A 97 -5.04 7.62 0.26
N VAL A 98 -4.42 8.79 0.45
CA VAL A 98 -5.11 9.90 1.15
C VAL A 98 -6.33 10.42 0.38
N ILE A 99 -6.35 10.34 -0.95
CA ILE A 99 -7.50 10.78 -1.76
C ILE A 99 -8.64 9.75 -1.69
N GLU A 100 -8.32 8.44 -1.63
CA GLU A 100 -9.33 7.37 -1.53
C GLU A 100 -9.94 7.30 -0.12
N ASP A 101 -9.09 7.31 0.90
CA ASP A 101 -9.43 6.96 2.28
C ASP A 101 -9.22 8.12 3.27
N GLY A 102 -8.67 9.25 2.84
CA GLY A 102 -8.37 10.38 3.70
C GLY A 102 -9.62 11.18 4.12
N ASN A 103 -9.49 11.87 5.25
CA ASN A 103 -10.54 12.74 5.77
C ASN A 103 -10.50 14.12 5.12
N PHE A 104 -10.97 14.23 3.87
CA PHE A 104 -11.06 15.48 3.12
C PHE A 104 -12.50 16.00 3.00
N LYS A 105 -12.64 17.33 2.91
CA LYS A 105 -13.84 17.98 2.38
C LYS A 105 -13.70 18.20 0.86
N ASP A 106 -12.51 18.61 0.41
CA ASP A 106 -12.12 18.77 -0.98
C ASP A 106 -10.65 18.44 -1.14
N SER A 107 -10.34 17.21 -1.60
CA SER A 107 -8.98 16.72 -1.72
C SER A 107 -8.13 17.54 -2.71
N ASP A 108 -8.74 18.07 -3.77
CA ASP A 108 -8.04 18.76 -4.83
C ASP A 108 -7.45 20.10 -4.33
N THR A 109 -8.19 20.79 -3.46
CA THR A 109 -7.77 22.09 -2.90
C THR A 109 -6.93 21.91 -1.63
N GLU A 110 -7.41 21.09 -0.69
CA GLU A 110 -6.80 20.98 0.65
C GLU A 110 -5.35 20.45 0.60
N LEU A 111 -5.03 19.46 -0.26
CA LEU A 111 -3.67 18.93 -0.32
C LEU A 111 -2.65 19.98 -0.76
N ILE A 112 -2.98 20.77 -1.77
CA ILE A 112 -2.07 21.78 -2.32
C ILE A 112 -2.07 23.03 -1.46
N THR A 113 -3.25 23.58 -1.15
CA THR A 113 -3.36 24.89 -0.51
C THR A 113 -3.17 24.83 0.99
N ASP A 114 -3.80 23.88 1.68
CA ASP A 114 -3.84 23.85 3.14
C ASP A 114 -2.65 23.08 3.72
N PHE A 115 -2.20 22.02 3.02
CA PHE A 115 -1.05 21.23 3.45
C PHE A 115 0.26 21.58 2.74
N GLY A 116 0.22 22.40 1.68
CA GLY A 116 1.39 22.82 0.92
C GLY A 116 2.12 21.67 0.23
N ILE A 117 1.37 20.62 -0.19
CA ILE A 117 1.90 19.50 -0.97
C ILE A 117 2.20 19.99 -2.38
N ASP A 118 3.34 19.59 -2.92
CA ASP A 118 3.75 19.91 -4.28
C ASP A 118 2.69 19.45 -5.29
N PRO A 119 2.28 20.31 -6.26
CA PRO A 119 1.30 19.94 -7.29
C PRO A 119 1.70 18.71 -8.13
N GLU A 120 3.01 18.44 -8.28
CA GLU A 120 3.48 17.23 -8.96
C GLU A 120 3.13 15.98 -8.15
N ILE A 121 3.38 16.00 -6.84
CA ILE A 121 2.99 14.88 -5.94
C ILE A 121 1.48 14.69 -5.95
N TYR A 122 0.71 15.77 -5.88
CA TYR A 122 -0.74 15.68 -5.97
C TYR A 122 -1.22 14.96 -7.25
N LYS A 123 -0.62 15.28 -8.41
CA LYS A 123 -0.94 14.60 -9.69
C LYS A 123 -0.62 13.10 -9.62
N LEU A 124 0.54 12.73 -9.05
CA LEU A 124 0.94 11.34 -8.89
C LEU A 124 -0.02 10.56 -7.95
N VAL A 125 -0.40 11.18 -6.83
CA VAL A 125 -1.38 10.59 -5.89
C VAL A 125 -2.74 10.44 -6.55
N LYS A 126 -3.17 11.43 -7.35
CA LYS A 126 -4.44 11.37 -8.08
C LYS A 126 -4.51 10.22 -9.09
N VAL A 127 -3.41 9.94 -9.81
CA VAL A 127 -3.29 8.78 -10.72
C VAL A 127 -3.40 7.46 -9.94
N LEU A 128 -2.87 7.40 -8.72
CA LEU A 128 -2.93 6.20 -7.88
C LEU A 128 -4.31 5.97 -7.27
N SER A 129 -5.13 7.01 -7.15
CA SER A 129 -6.45 6.94 -6.51
C SER A 129 -7.46 6.19 -7.38
N LYS A 130 -7.94 5.07 -6.85
CA LYS A 130 -8.82 4.15 -7.55
C LYS A 130 -10.28 4.39 -7.17
N ARG A 131 -11.14 4.63 -8.14
CA ARG A 131 -12.59 4.67 -7.90
C ARG A 131 -13.11 3.27 -7.52
N SER A 132 -14.10 3.21 -6.67
CA SER A 132 -14.79 1.96 -6.37
C SER A 132 -15.66 1.51 -7.55
N GLY A 133 -15.81 0.19 -7.74
CA GLY A 133 -16.76 -0.37 -8.71
C GLY A 133 -16.31 -0.32 -10.17
N LEU A 134 -15.00 -0.16 -10.45
CA LEU A 134 -14.49 -0.20 -11.83
C LEU A 134 -14.75 -1.57 -12.49
N SER A 135 -15.19 -1.53 -13.76
CA SER A 135 -15.22 -2.68 -14.66
C SER A 135 -13.81 -3.16 -15.01
N GLN A 136 -13.69 -4.35 -15.59
CA GLN A 136 -12.39 -4.89 -16.03
C GLN A 136 -11.70 -3.98 -17.05
N ASN A 137 -12.44 -3.37 -17.98
CA ASN A 137 -11.88 -2.44 -18.96
C ASN A 137 -11.35 -1.15 -18.28
N GLU A 138 -12.10 -0.60 -17.32
CA GLU A 138 -11.67 0.58 -16.57
C GLU A 138 -10.46 0.26 -15.68
N LEU A 139 -10.38 -0.94 -15.11
CA LEU A 139 -9.19 -1.41 -14.39
C LEU A 139 -7.98 -1.49 -15.32
N ALA A 140 -8.13 -1.99 -16.55
CA ALA A 140 -7.04 -2.03 -17.52
C ALA A 140 -6.51 -0.63 -17.81
N VAL A 141 -7.39 0.33 -18.08
CA VAL A 141 -7.01 1.75 -18.31
C VAL A 141 -6.32 2.34 -17.08
N TYR A 142 -6.83 2.10 -15.88
CA TYR A 142 -6.24 2.57 -14.62
C TYR A 142 -4.80 2.05 -14.44
N PHE A 143 -4.56 0.74 -14.65
CA PHE A 143 -3.22 0.18 -14.50
C PHE A 143 -2.28 0.57 -15.65
N GLU A 144 -2.80 0.81 -16.84
CA GLU A 144 -2.04 1.37 -17.95
C GLU A 144 -1.56 2.78 -17.62
N GLU A 145 -2.44 3.66 -17.12
CA GLU A 145 -2.09 5.02 -16.71
C GLU A 145 -1.01 5.03 -15.63
N ILE A 146 -1.14 4.18 -14.60
CA ILE A 146 -0.10 4.00 -13.58
C ILE A 146 1.24 3.60 -14.19
N SER A 147 1.23 2.75 -15.21
CA SER A 147 2.46 2.23 -15.84
C SER A 147 3.22 3.28 -16.67
N HIS A 148 2.62 4.42 -16.99
CA HIS A 148 3.25 5.49 -17.77
C HIS A 148 4.21 6.36 -16.95
N ASN A 149 4.24 6.21 -15.63
CA ASN A 149 5.16 6.95 -14.77
C ASN A 149 5.85 6.00 -13.78
N LYS A 150 7.18 6.07 -13.72
CA LYS A 150 7.98 5.17 -12.87
C LYS A 150 7.67 5.30 -11.38
N ILE A 151 7.32 6.51 -10.90
CA ILE A 151 6.99 6.76 -9.50
C ILE A 151 5.66 6.08 -9.14
N THR A 152 4.59 6.33 -9.91
CA THR A 152 3.29 5.69 -9.66
C THR A 152 3.37 4.17 -9.78
N ALA A 153 4.11 3.65 -10.75
CA ALA A 153 4.32 2.22 -10.92
C ALA A 153 5.05 1.57 -9.73
N LEU A 154 6.14 2.19 -9.25
CA LEU A 154 6.89 1.70 -8.08
C LEU A 154 6.06 1.76 -6.80
N VAL A 155 5.32 2.86 -6.59
CA VAL A 155 4.40 2.98 -5.44
C VAL A 155 3.35 1.88 -5.50
N LYS A 156 2.71 1.66 -6.67
CA LYS A 156 1.67 0.63 -6.83
C LYS A 156 2.19 -0.80 -6.63
N LEU A 157 3.42 -1.09 -7.07
CA LEU A 157 4.05 -2.38 -6.81
C LEU A 157 4.36 -2.59 -5.32
N SER A 158 4.87 -1.54 -4.64
CA SER A 158 5.12 -1.60 -3.20
C SER A 158 3.83 -1.72 -2.39
N ASP A 159 2.79 -0.95 -2.74
CA ASP A 159 1.44 -1.05 -2.18
C ASP A 159 0.87 -2.47 -2.32
N ARG A 160 0.91 -3.02 -3.54
CA ARG A 160 0.43 -4.38 -3.79
C ARG A 160 1.18 -5.42 -2.96
N SER A 161 2.50 -5.29 -2.84
CA SER A 161 3.31 -6.22 -2.04
C SER A 161 2.89 -6.24 -0.57
N HIS A 162 2.50 -5.08 -0.02
CA HIS A 162 2.04 -4.97 1.34
C HIS A 162 0.57 -5.43 1.50
N ASN A 163 -0.31 -5.08 0.55
CA ASN A 163 -1.70 -5.51 0.60
C ASN A 163 -1.86 -7.04 0.48
N VAL A 164 -1.03 -7.71 -0.31
CA VAL A 164 -1.02 -9.19 -0.40
C VAL A 164 -0.46 -9.82 0.88
N GLU A 165 0.51 -9.19 1.54
CA GLU A 165 1.03 -9.63 2.84
C GLU A 165 -0.04 -9.57 3.94
N ASP A 166 -0.91 -8.54 3.91
CA ASP A 166 -1.92 -8.25 4.92
C ASP A 166 -3.33 -8.80 4.59
N LEU A 167 -3.45 -9.77 3.67
CA LEU A 167 -4.75 -10.35 3.32
C LEU A 167 -5.24 -11.32 4.40
N TYR A 168 -6.00 -10.82 5.36
CA TYR A 168 -6.61 -11.63 6.43
C TYR A 168 -8.09 -11.97 6.17
N VAL A 169 -8.71 -11.36 5.15
CA VAL A 169 -10.14 -11.53 4.87
C VAL A 169 -10.30 -12.34 3.61
N PHE A 170 -10.70 -13.60 3.76
CA PHE A 170 -10.91 -14.56 2.67
C PHE A 170 -11.70 -14.01 1.48
N LYS A 171 -12.80 -13.29 1.74
CA LYS A 171 -13.63 -12.67 0.70
C LYS A 171 -12.86 -11.72 -0.24
N ASN A 172 -11.82 -11.06 0.28
CA ASN A 172 -11.01 -10.12 -0.51
C ASN A 172 -9.85 -10.81 -1.23
N MET A 173 -9.43 -12.01 -0.78
CA MET A 173 -8.28 -12.71 -1.35
C MET A 173 -8.46 -12.99 -2.83
N HIS A 174 -9.60 -13.57 -3.24
CA HIS A 174 -9.90 -13.87 -4.65
C HIS A 174 -9.78 -12.64 -5.54
N LYS A 175 -10.35 -11.50 -5.10
CA LYS A 175 -10.28 -10.25 -5.83
C LYS A 175 -8.85 -9.75 -5.98
N TYR A 176 -8.07 -9.76 -4.90
CA TYR A 176 -6.68 -9.28 -4.92
C TYR A 176 -5.77 -10.19 -5.74
N VAL A 177 -5.96 -11.50 -5.64
CA VAL A 177 -5.21 -12.49 -6.42
C VAL A 177 -5.49 -12.31 -7.92
N ALA A 178 -6.77 -12.27 -8.32
CA ALA A 178 -7.16 -12.06 -9.71
C ALA A 178 -6.60 -10.73 -10.27
N GLU A 179 -6.83 -9.61 -9.57
CA GLU A 179 -6.32 -8.30 -9.97
C GLU A 179 -4.78 -8.27 -10.07
N THR A 180 -4.09 -9.01 -9.19
CA THR A 180 -2.63 -9.13 -9.23
C THR A 180 -2.15 -9.86 -10.48
N ARG A 181 -2.79 -10.97 -10.84
CA ARG A 181 -2.45 -11.75 -12.04
C ARG A 181 -2.76 -10.99 -13.32
N ASP A 182 -3.96 -10.39 -13.39
CA ASP A 182 -4.47 -9.79 -14.61
C ASP A 182 -3.80 -8.44 -14.93
N PHE A 183 -3.41 -7.67 -13.92
CA PHE A 183 -2.91 -6.30 -14.12
C PHE A 183 -1.54 -6.03 -13.53
N ILE A 184 -1.25 -6.46 -12.29
CA ILE A 184 0.02 -6.13 -11.62
C ILE A 184 1.21 -6.84 -12.28
N TYR A 185 1.08 -8.12 -12.63
CA TYR A 185 2.17 -8.87 -13.29
C TYR A 185 2.49 -8.30 -14.68
N PRO A 186 1.50 -8.02 -15.56
CA PRO A 186 1.75 -7.34 -16.84
C PRO A 186 2.36 -5.94 -16.64
N MET A 187 1.83 -5.14 -15.72
CA MET A 187 2.35 -3.81 -15.40
C MET A 187 3.83 -3.89 -14.98
N ALA A 188 4.19 -4.76 -14.05
CA ALA A 188 5.57 -4.92 -13.60
C ALA A 188 6.52 -5.32 -14.75
N ARG A 189 6.03 -6.14 -15.71
CA ARG A 189 6.81 -6.50 -16.91
C ARG A 189 7.04 -5.28 -17.80
N ASN A 190 6.00 -4.52 -18.09
CA ASN A 190 6.07 -3.34 -18.95
C ASN A 190 6.98 -2.26 -18.35
N VAL A 191 6.81 -1.96 -17.06
CA VAL A 191 7.63 -0.99 -16.33
C VAL A 191 9.11 -1.38 -16.35
N LYS A 192 9.43 -2.68 -16.18
CA LYS A 192 10.80 -3.19 -16.25
C LYS A 192 11.42 -3.03 -17.65
N LEU A 193 10.63 -3.14 -18.70
CA LEU A 193 11.09 -2.94 -20.08
C LEU A 193 11.28 -1.45 -20.39
N THR A 194 10.41 -0.59 -19.87
CA THR A 194 10.44 0.86 -20.10
C THR A 194 11.59 1.54 -19.33
N TRP A 195 11.88 1.08 -18.10
CA TRP A 195 12.94 1.61 -17.23
C TRP A 195 13.88 0.48 -16.79
N PRO A 196 14.80 0.03 -17.67
CA PRO A 196 15.70 -1.09 -17.37
C PRO A 196 16.60 -0.85 -16.16
N GLU A 197 16.92 0.40 -15.85
CA GLU A 197 17.71 0.80 -14.68
C GLU A 197 17.01 0.45 -13.36
N LEU A 198 15.68 0.39 -13.34
CA LEU A 198 14.88 0.01 -12.17
C LEU A 198 14.63 -1.50 -12.06
N SER A 199 15.16 -2.28 -13.02
CA SER A 199 14.87 -3.72 -13.17
C SER A 199 15.08 -4.52 -11.89
N ASN A 200 16.12 -4.21 -11.12
CA ASN A 200 16.42 -4.93 -9.88
C ASN A 200 15.32 -4.69 -8.82
N GLY A 201 14.98 -3.43 -8.54
CA GLY A 201 13.93 -3.08 -7.58
C GLY A 201 12.56 -3.64 -7.98
N ILE A 202 12.19 -3.53 -9.26
CA ILE A 202 10.94 -4.09 -9.80
C ILE A 202 10.93 -5.62 -9.65
N THR A 203 12.06 -6.29 -9.90
CA THR A 203 12.16 -7.75 -9.76
C THR A 203 11.97 -8.17 -8.30
N ILE A 204 12.57 -7.47 -7.34
CA ILE A 204 12.41 -7.74 -5.90
C ILE A 204 10.93 -7.60 -5.50
N LEU A 205 10.29 -6.48 -5.84
CA LEU A 205 8.87 -6.26 -5.55
C LEU A 205 7.98 -7.33 -6.19
N LYS A 206 8.19 -7.59 -7.49
CA LYS A 206 7.42 -8.60 -8.21
C LYS A 206 7.60 -9.99 -7.60
N SER A 207 8.82 -10.40 -7.26
CA SER A 207 9.07 -11.71 -6.66
C SER A 207 8.37 -11.85 -5.31
N LYS A 208 8.39 -10.79 -4.48
CA LYS A 208 7.64 -10.77 -3.23
C LYS A 208 6.13 -10.92 -3.47
N ILE A 209 5.57 -10.16 -4.43
CA ILE A 209 4.14 -10.23 -4.78
C ILE A 209 3.78 -11.65 -5.26
N VAL A 210 4.59 -12.25 -6.14
CA VAL A 210 4.35 -13.62 -6.66
C VAL A 210 4.31 -14.63 -5.51
N SER A 211 5.35 -14.69 -4.68
CA SER A 211 5.43 -15.64 -3.57
C SER A 211 4.26 -15.49 -2.58
N LEU A 212 3.87 -14.25 -2.26
CA LEU A 212 2.75 -13.99 -1.36
C LEU A 212 1.41 -14.35 -2.00
N THR A 213 1.24 -14.08 -3.31
CA THR A 213 0.02 -14.42 -4.04
C THR A 213 -0.16 -15.94 -4.12
N GLU A 214 0.90 -16.68 -4.43
CA GLU A 214 0.89 -18.15 -4.45
C GLU A 214 0.58 -18.74 -3.06
N ALA A 215 1.15 -18.19 -2.00
CA ALA A 215 0.82 -18.60 -0.63
C ALA A 215 -0.65 -18.35 -0.28
N GLN A 216 -1.22 -17.22 -0.70
CA GLN A 216 -2.63 -16.90 -0.49
C GLN A 216 -3.56 -17.86 -1.26
N GLU A 217 -3.18 -18.28 -2.46
CA GLU A 217 -3.94 -19.25 -3.25
C GLU A 217 -4.01 -20.62 -2.56
N VAL A 218 -2.88 -21.09 -2.05
CA VAL A 218 -2.86 -22.34 -1.26
C VAL A 218 -3.76 -22.25 -0.03
N ILE A 219 -3.73 -21.11 0.68
CA ILE A 219 -4.60 -20.85 1.82
C ILE A 219 -6.08 -20.86 1.40
N MET A 220 -6.43 -20.25 0.27
CA MET A 220 -7.80 -20.24 -0.24
C MET A 220 -8.29 -21.66 -0.53
N GLU A 221 -7.50 -22.45 -1.24
CA GLU A 221 -7.82 -23.86 -1.55
C GLU A 221 -8.06 -24.69 -0.27
N MET A 222 -7.20 -24.52 0.74
CA MET A 222 -7.38 -25.21 2.02
C MET A 222 -8.68 -24.81 2.73
N TYR A 223 -9.05 -23.54 2.71
CA TYR A 223 -10.31 -23.07 3.30
C TYR A 223 -11.53 -23.58 2.53
N GLU A 224 -11.50 -23.59 1.20
CA GLU A 224 -12.58 -24.11 0.36
C GLU A 224 -12.83 -25.60 0.63
N GLN A 225 -11.78 -26.41 0.67
CA GLN A 225 -11.86 -27.83 1.02
C GLN A 225 -12.45 -28.05 2.43
N LYS A 226 -12.07 -27.19 3.39
CA LYS A 226 -12.59 -27.26 4.75
C LYS A 226 -14.08 -26.90 4.81
N ILE A 227 -14.49 -25.87 4.09
CA ILE A 227 -15.91 -25.45 3.99
C ILE A 227 -16.74 -26.58 3.37
N GLU A 228 -16.30 -27.17 2.27
CA GLU A 228 -16.99 -28.31 1.62
C GLU A 228 -17.13 -29.50 2.56
N THR A 229 -16.07 -29.84 3.28
CA THR A 229 -16.09 -30.92 4.27
C THR A 229 -17.14 -30.65 5.36
N LEU A 230 -17.18 -29.45 5.91
CA LEU A 230 -18.14 -29.08 6.94
C LEU A 230 -19.58 -29.06 6.44
N GLN A 231 -19.81 -28.59 5.21
CA GLN A 231 -21.13 -28.62 4.57
C GLN A 231 -21.64 -30.07 4.40
N ASN A 232 -20.78 -30.96 3.94
CA ASN A 232 -21.13 -32.40 3.79
C ASN A 232 -21.43 -33.05 5.15
N GLN A 233 -20.68 -32.75 6.20
CA GLN A 233 -20.96 -33.24 7.55
C GLN A 233 -22.30 -32.71 8.09
N LEU A 234 -22.62 -31.43 7.82
CA LEU A 234 -23.90 -30.85 8.22
C LEU A 234 -25.09 -31.53 7.53
N LEU A 235 -25.00 -31.76 6.22
CA LEU A 235 -26.03 -32.46 5.44
C LEU A 235 -26.26 -33.86 5.96
N GLN A 236 -25.20 -34.61 6.28
CA GLN A 236 -25.30 -35.93 6.87
C GLN A 236 -25.95 -35.93 8.27
N ALA A 237 -25.70 -34.89 9.06
CA ALA A 237 -26.28 -34.75 10.39
C ALA A 237 -27.78 -34.41 10.33
N GLN A 238 -28.23 -33.66 9.31
CA GLN A 238 -29.65 -33.31 9.11
C GLN A 238 -30.49 -34.43 8.49
N SER A 239 -29.84 -35.46 7.91
CA SER A 239 -30.53 -36.60 7.30
C SER A 239 -30.72 -37.79 8.25
N LYS A 240 -30.28 -37.65 9.49
CA LYS A 240 -30.50 -38.60 10.60
C LYS A 240 -31.57 -38.13 11.56
#